data_9c79b40339cc0730f302917f8646484b
#
_entry.id   9c79b40339cc0730f302917f8646484b
#
_cell.length_a   1.000
_cell.length_b   1.000
_cell.length_c   1.000
_cell.angle_alpha   90.00
_cell.angle_beta   90.00
_cell.angle_gamma   90.00
#
_symmetry.space_group_name_H-M   'P 1'
#
loop_
_entity.id
_entity.type
_entity.pdbx_description
1 polymer ?
#
loop_
_entity_poly.entity_id
_entity_poly.type
_entity_poly.pdbx_seq_one_letter_code
_entity_poly.pdbx_strand_id
1 'polypeptide(L)'
;MKRPLKVLVVGAKFGELYLNSFLLEQPGLQLAGLLANGSPRARALANAFGIALYTDVEQLPDDLDIACVVVRSAVVGGAGGQLTESLLRRGLHVIQEHPVHPDEIVRHQQLATRMGCQYIVNSFYPHTEAGRCWSGTAQRISRLLEGRKPNLAQLTTSRQLLYSGLDLLFQALGCDLARQVSVSLLDGDDDFHTLSLNLPDSRVLLRLQRWMAADDPDLHSLVMHQLNLAWPSGYLSLDATYGPVNWTPALHAEAHDDDRQTLYTSNADYLQHATAMPLHPAASHWRSAHEIEGPAGVGWLLQQLLAVLQGRPRADGLQADYQLAVARLWQDILRCAGPAEQRMASAPLFIDAAQLRAEG
;
A
#
# COMPACT_ATOMS: atom_id res chain seq x y z
N MET A 1 -23.62 15.28 21.26
CA MET A 1 -22.69 14.75 20.24
C MET A 1 -21.29 14.92 20.77
N LYS A 2 -20.41 13.89 20.67
CA LYS A 2 -18.99 14.06 21.02
C LYS A 2 -18.36 15.03 20.00
N ARG A 3 -17.39 15.89 20.43
CA ARG A 3 -16.67 16.76 19.50
C ARG A 3 -15.94 15.92 18.45
N PRO A 4 -15.73 16.43 17.22
CA PRO A 4 -14.87 15.78 16.25
C PRO A 4 -13.43 15.70 16.80
N LEU A 5 -12.73 14.61 16.47
CA LEU A 5 -11.32 14.45 16.83
C LEU A 5 -10.45 15.32 15.92
N LYS A 6 -9.52 16.05 16.53
CA LYS A 6 -8.62 16.96 15.85
C LYS A 6 -7.39 16.23 15.31
N VAL A 7 -7.18 16.36 13.99
CA VAL A 7 -6.10 15.69 13.25
C VAL A 7 -5.03 16.71 12.87
N LEU A 8 -3.79 16.40 13.24
CA LEU A 8 -2.58 17.09 12.82
C LEU A 8 -1.91 16.32 11.68
N VAL A 9 -1.52 16.99 10.62
CA VAL A 9 -0.63 16.41 9.59
C VAL A 9 0.79 16.90 9.87
N VAL A 10 1.77 15.98 9.83
CA VAL A 10 3.19 16.27 10.09
C VAL A 10 4.00 15.96 8.83
N GLY A 11 4.50 17.02 8.17
CA GLY A 11 5.21 16.97 6.90
C GLY A 11 4.42 17.60 5.76
N ALA A 12 5.12 18.31 4.85
CA ALA A 12 4.50 19.11 3.78
C ALA A 12 4.77 18.60 2.36
N LYS A 13 5.54 17.50 2.17
CA LYS A 13 5.76 16.88 0.86
C LYS A 13 4.63 15.87 0.58
N PHE A 14 4.84 14.62 0.92
CA PHE A 14 3.83 13.57 0.79
C PHE A 14 2.62 13.82 1.73
N GLY A 15 2.79 14.61 2.80
CA GLY A 15 1.70 15.06 3.67
C GLY A 15 0.59 15.84 2.98
N GLU A 16 0.82 16.40 1.78
CA GLU A 16 -0.23 17.01 0.97
C GLU A 16 -1.33 16.01 0.62
N LEU A 17 -1.01 14.74 0.35
CA LEU A 17 -2.01 13.70 0.12
C LEU A 17 -2.90 13.46 1.36
N TYR A 18 -2.32 13.61 2.56
CA TYR A 18 -3.06 13.52 3.82
C TYR A 18 -3.96 14.74 4.05
N LEU A 19 -3.49 15.93 3.71
CA LEU A 19 -4.32 17.15 3.74
C LEU A 19 -5.49 17.02 2.75
N ASN A 20 -5.23 16.53 1.54
CA ASN A 20 -6.25 16.35 0.50
C ASN A 20 -7.35 15.36 0.93
N SER A 21 -7.10 14.44 1.87
CA SER A 21 -8.16 13.56 2.39
C SER A 21 -9.29 14.32 3.10
N PHE A 22 -9.04 15.55 3.53
CA PHE A 22 -10.03 16.45 4.15
C PHE A 22 -10.74 17.39 3.16
N LEU A 23 -10.46 17.30 1.87
CA LEU A 23 -11.28 17.92 0.83
C LEU A 23 -12.64 17.22 0.69
N LEU A 24 -12.70 15.96 1.10
CA LEU A 24 -13.94 15.21 1.29
C LEU A 24 -14.32 15.22 2.77
N GLU A 25 -15.61 15.17 3.06
CA GLU A 25 -16.10 15.12 4.43
C GLU A 25 -15.54 13.89 5.16
N GLN A 26 -14.94 14.13 6.34
CA GLN A 26 -14.44 13.08 7.23
C GLN A 26 -15.30 13.06 8.52
N PRO A 27 -16.38 12.27 8.57
CA PRO A 27 -17.28 12.26 9.71
C PRO A 27 -16.57 11.98 11.03
N GLY A 28 -16.77 12.88 12.01
CA GLY A 28 -16.16 12.74 13.33
C GLY A 28 -14.68 13.14 13.44
N LEU A 29 -14.08 13.66 12.36
CA LEU A 29 -12.71 14.14 12.29
C LEU A 29 -12.67 15.60 11.80
N GLN A 30 -11.68 16.34 12.27
CA GLN A 30 -11.43 17.73 11.88
C GLN A 30 -9.95 17.95 11.64
N LEU A 31 -9.57 18.43 10.47
CA LEU A 31 -8.20 18.90 10.22
C LEU A 31 -7.90 20.12 11.08
N ALA A 32 -6.89 20.06 11.94
CA ALA A 32 -6.60 21.09 12.93
C ALA A 32 -5.30 21.85 12.65
N GLY A 33 -4.34 21.28 11.93
CA GLY A 33 -3.09 21.96 11.67
C GLY A 33 -2.10 21.16 10.84
N LEU A 34 -1.02 21.82 10.47
CA LEU A 34 0.15 21.28 9.79
C LEU A 34 1.39 21.56 10.64
N LEU A 35 2.16 20.52 10.98
CA LEU A 35 3.48 20.66 11.55
C LEU A 35 4.54 20.43 10.47
N ALA A 36 5.33 21.46 10.14
CA ALA A 36 6.35 21.38 9.09
C ALA A 36 7.45 22.44 9.33
N ASN A 37 8.51 22.39 8.56
CA ASN A 37 9.71 23.28 8.71
C ASN A 37 9.51 24.75 8.32
N GLY A 38 8.26 25.20 8.09
CA GLY A 38 7.96 26.59 7.74
C GLY A 38 8.43 27.00 6.33
N SER A 39 8.67 26.08 5.43
CA SER A 39 9.01 26.37 4.04
C SER A 39 7.89 27.14 3.30
N PRO A 40 8.16 27.82 2.16
CA PRO A 40 7.14 28.46 1.35
C PRO A 40 5.99 27.51 0.98
N ARG A 41 6.30 26.24 0.65
CA ARG A 41 5.30 25.20 0.38
C ARG A 41 4.43 24.90 1.60
N ALA A 42 5.03 24.75 2.80
CA ALA A 42 4.26 24.49 4.00
C ALA A 42 3.30 25.62 4.35
N ARG A 43 3.76 26.89 4.17
CA ARG A 43 2.91 28.07 4.35
C ARG A 43 1.75 28.14 3.34
N ALA A 44 2.06 27.83 2.06
CA ALA A 44 1.04 27.82 1.01
C ALA A 44 -0.04 26.78 1.29
N LEU A 45 0.36 25.55 1.70
CA LEU A 45 -0.57 24.49 2.08
C LEU A 45 -1.42 24.87 3.30
N ALA A 46 -0.82 25.36 4.38
CA ALA A 46 -1.57 25.77 5.57
C ALA A 46 -2.59 26.86 5.24
N ASN A 47 -2.21 27.85 4.42
CA ASN A 47 -3.14 28.90 3.95
C ASN A 47 -4.26 28.35 3.08
N ALA A 48 -3.95 27.44 2.14
CA ALA A 48 -4.94 26.85 1.23
C ALA A 48 -6.02 26.06 1.99
N PHE A 49 -5.61 25.34 3.05
CA PHE A 49 -6.53 24.58 3.91
C PHE A 49 -7.12 25.40 5.07
N GLY A 50 -6.73 26.65 5.24
CA GLY A 50 -7.22 27.52 6.34
C GLY A 50 -6.87 27.00 7.74
N ILE A 51 -5.71 26.34 7.89
CA ILE A 51 -5.25 25.71 9.14
C ILE A 51 -4.01 26.37 9.71
N ALA A 52 -3.75 26.15 11.01
CA ALA A 52 -2.56 26.61 11.66
C ALA A 52 -1.30 25.89 11.14
N LEU A 53 -0.20 26.62 10.96
CA LEU A 53 1.13 26.06 10.71
C LEU A 53 1.96 26.14 11.98
N TYR A 54 2.42 24.99 12.43
CA TYR A 54 3.37 24.86 13.52
C TYR A 54 4.75 24.49 12.97
N THR A 55 5.80 25.00 13.59
CA THR A 55 7.19 24.69 13.20
C THR A 55 7.93 23.88 14.25
N ASP A 56 7.34 23.74 15.42
CA ASP A 56 7.87 22.99 16.56
C ASP A 56 6.75 22.23 17.27
N VAL A 57 7.07 21.07 17.82
CA VAL A 57 6.15 20.22 18.62
C VAL A 57 5.68 20.97 19.88
N GLU A 58 6.52 21.82 20.46
CA GLU A 58 6.19 22.61 21.65
C GLU A 58 5.12 23.69 21.41
N GLN A 59 4.90 24.08 20.15
CA GLN A 59 3.86 25.02 19.77
C GLN A 59 2.47 24.39 19.60
N LEU A 60 2.39 23.04 19.63
CA LEU A 60 1.14 22.33 19.40
C LEU A 60 0.16 22.53 20.56
N PRO A 61 -1.12 22.78 20.27
CA PRO A 61 -2.15 22.85 21.30
C PRO A 61 -2.40 21.49 21.95
N ASP A 62 -2.87 21.50 23.19
CA ASP A 62 -3.09 20.29 23.99
C ASP A 62 -4.35 19.52 23.61
N ASP A 63 -5.21 20.08 22.75
CA ASP A 63 -6.49 19.52 22.37
C ASP A 63 -6.49 18.74 21.03
N LEU A 64 -5.28 18.39 20.54
CA LEU A 64 -5.09 17.50 19.40
C LEU A 64 -5.31 16.04 19.83
N ASP A 65 -5.88 15.24 18.93
CA ASP A 65 -6.21 13.83 19.21
C ASP A 65 -5.38 12.86 18.37
N ILE A 66 -5.16 13.18 17.10
CA ILE A 66 -4.51 12.29 16.12
C ILE A 66 -3.39 13.06 15.40
N ALA A 67 -2.26 12.39 15.14
CA ALA A 67 -1.21 12.90 14.29
C ALA A 67 -0.90 11.91 13.16
N CYS A 68 -0.86 12.42 11.91
CA CYS A 68 -0.38 11.68 10.75
C CYS A 68 1.05 12.10 10.46
N VAL A 69 2.04 11.27 10.82
CA VAL A 69 3.46 11.55 10.65
C VAL A 69 3.91 11.10 9.28
N VAL A 70 4.08 12.06 8.36
CA VAL A 70 4.42 11.87 6.95
C VAL A 70 5.81 12.43 6.67
N VAL A 71 6.70 12.17 7.58
CA VAL A 71 8.13 12.54 7.52
C VAL A 71 8.93 11.24 7.47
N ARG A 72 9.92 11.18 6.56
CA ARG A 72 10.81 10.01 6.45
C ARG A 72 11.31 9.54 7.82
N SER A 73 11.26 8.23 8.05
CA SER A 73 11.83 7.61 9.24
C SER A 73 13.37 7.59 9.20
N ALA A 74 14.01 7.23 10.31
CA ALA A 74 15.47 7.15 10.41
C ALA A 74 16.08 6.17 9.39
N VAL A 75 15.37 5.10 9.01
CA VAL A 75 15.78 4.11 8.00
C VAL A 75 16.07 4.76 6.64
N VAL A 76 15.37 5.84 6.33
CA VAL A 76 15.52 6.61 5.08
C VAL A 76 16.04 8.03 5.34
N GLY A 77 16.74 8.22 6.45
CA GLY A 77 17.47 9.45 6.76
C GLY A 77 16.62 10.63 7.27
N GLY A 78 15.46 10.35 7.89
CA GLY A 78 14.56 11.39 8.40
C GLY A 78 14.34 11.35 9.93
N ALA A 79 13.61 12.34 10.45
CA ALA A 79 13.30 12.50 11.88
C ALA A 79 11.91 11.93 12.26
N GLY A 80 11.24 11.20 11.36
CA GLY A 80 9.86 10.72 11.55
C GLY A 80 9.68 9.90 12.83
N GLY A 81 10.65 9.06 13.20
CA GLY A 81 10.61 8.26 14.42
C GLY A 81 10.64 9.10 15.69
N GLN A 82 11.49 10.15 15.73
CA GLN A 82 11.58 11.06 16.89
C GLN A 82 10.31 11.90 17.04
N LEU A 83 9.75 12.38 15.93
CA LEU A 83 8.47 13.11 15.92
C LEU A 83 7.34 12.21 16.41
N THR A 84 7.26 10.96 15.92
CA THR A 84 6.29 9.96 16.39
C THR A 84 6.38 9.75 17.89
N GLU A 85 7.60 9.57 18.43
CA GLU A 85 7.80 9.38 19.86
C GLU A 85 7.34 10.61 20.66
N SER A 86 7.68 11.83 20.23
CA SER A 86 7.26 13.07 20.88
C SER A 86 5.74 13.22 20.91
N LEU A 87 5.06 12.92 19.81
CA LEU A 87 3.61 13.02 19.69
C LEU A 87 2.88 11.95 20.52
N LEU A 88 3.38 10.70 20.54
CA LEU A 88 2.87 9.66 21.43
C LEU A 88 3.00 10.05 22.92
N ARG A 89 4.14 10.67 23.33
CA ARG A 89 4.34 11.16 24.71
C ARG A 89 3.37 12.29 25.09
N ARG A 90 2.90 13.06 24.11
CA ARG A 90 1.84 14.06 24.31
C ARG A 90 0.43 13.46 24.36
N GLY A 91 0.29 12.15 24.20
CA GLY A 91 -1.00 11.46 24.27
C GLY A 91 -1.78 11.43 22.93
N LEU A 92 -1.16 11.74 21.79
CA LEU A 92 -1.80 11.67 20.51
C LEU A 92 -1.81 10.22 19.97
N HIS A 93 -2.88 9.81 19.31
CA HIS A 93 -2.88 8.63 18.46
C HIS A 93 -2.07 8.92 17.20
N VAL A 94 -1.21 8.00 16.75
CA VAL A 94 -0.30 8.27 15.65
C VAL A 94 -0.50 7.27 14.50
N ILE A 95 -0.64 7.82 13.29
CA ILE A 95 -0.47 7.12 12.01
C ILE A 95 0.89 7.57 11.45
N GLN A 96 1.83 6.64 11.27
CA GLN A 96 3.16 6.94 10.71
C GLN A 96 3.29 6.35 9.32
N GLU A 97 3.74 7.15 8.36
CA GLU A 97 3.99 6.70 6.98
C GLU A 97 5.19 5.75 6.91
N HIS A 98 5.07 4.72 6.10
CA HIS A 98 6.12 3.73 5.83
C HIS A 98 7.29 4.32 5.00
N PRO A 99 8.45 3.64 4.91
CA PRO A 99 8.87 2.48 5.70
C PRO A 99 9.31 2.85 7.11
N VAL A 100 9.04 1.98 8.08
CA VAL A 100 9.48 2.14 9.46
C VAL A 100 10.31 0.92 9.87
N HIS A 101 11.44 1.15 10.57
CA HIS A 101 12.29 0.06 11.05
C HIS A 101 11.53 -0.82 12.08
N PRO A 102 11.67 -2.17 12.06
CA PRO A 102 11.00 -3.05 13.01
C PRO A 102 11.21 -2.65 14.47
N ASP A 103 12.43 -2.24 14.86
CA ASP A 103 12.72 -1.81 16.23
C ASP A 103 12.01 -0.50 16.60
N GLU A 104 11.83 0.41 15.64
CA GLU A 104 11.03 1.63 15.88
C GLU A 104 9.56 1.26 16.07
N ILE A 105 9.03 0.35 15.26
CA ILE A 105 7.64 -0.15 15.41
C ILE A 105 7.44 -0.72 16.81
N VAL A 106 8.34 -1.59 17.28
CA VAL A 106 8.27 -2.17 18.63
C VAL A 106 8.28 -1.08 19.71
N ARG A 107 9.22 -0.12 19.63
CA ARG A 107 9.30 0.98 20.61
C ARG A 107 8.05 1.85 20.61
N HIS A 108 7.55 2.22 19.42
CA HIS A 108 6.35 3.07 19.30
C HIS A 108 5.08 2.35 19.75
N GLN A 109 4.93 1.06 19.48
CA GLN A 109 3.80 0.25 19.97
C GLN A 109 3.80 0.16 21.49
N GLN A 110 4.98 -0.09 22.11
CA GLN A 110 5.14 -0.13 23.56
C GLN A 110 4.85 1.24 24.21
N LEU A 111 5.32 2.32 23.57
CA LEU A 111 5.06 3.68 24.06
C LEU A 111 3.58 4.02 23.92
N ALA A 112 2.95 3.73 22.78
CA ALA A 112 1.53 3.96 22.56
C ALA A 112 0.68 3.22 23.60
N THR A 113 1.00 1.96 23.90
CA THR A 113 0.31 1.17 24.94
C THR A 113 0.43 1.85 26.31
N ARG A 114 1.61 2.30 26.70
CA ARG A 114 1.84 3.00 27.97
C ARG A 114 1.10 4.32 28.07
N MET A 115 0.95 5.02 26.96
CA MET A 115 0.26 6.31 26.90
C MET A 115 -1.25 6.18 26.65
N GLY A 116 -1.79 4.96 26.50
CA GLY A 116 -3.19 4.73 26.14
C GLY A 116 -3.55 5.15 24.72
N CYS A 117 -2.56 5.24 23.83
CA CYS A 117 -2.71 5.67 22.45
C CYS A 117 -2.77 4.50 21.46
N GLN A 118 -3.20 4.78 20.25
CA GLN A 118 -3.06 3.90 19.11
C GLN A 118 -1.85 4.32 18.27
N TYR A 119 -1.09 3.34 17.79
CA TYR A 119 -0.03 3.53 16.81
C TYR A 119 -0.27 2.60 15.62
N ILE A 120 -0.22 3.13 14.40
CA ILE A 120 -0.45 2.42 13.15
C ILE A 120 0.61 2.86 12.14
N VAL A 121 1.25 1.90 11.46
CA VAL A 121 2.06 2.17 10.28
C VAL A 121 1.15 2.19 9.05
N ASN A 122 1.22 3.26 8.27
CA ASN A 122 0.50 3.38 7.00
C ASN A 122 1.41 2.97 5.85
N SER A 123 1.08 1.92 5.14
CA SER A 123 1.72 1.53 3.87
C SER A 123 1.06 2.15 2.64
N PHE A 124 0.05 2.98 2.84
CA PHE A 124 -0.68 3.80 1.89
C PHE A 124 -1.50 3.03 0.86
N TYR A 125 -0.86 2.31 -0.06
CA TYR A 125 -1.50 1.71 -1.25
C TYR A 125 -2.54 0.61 -0.96
N PRO A 126 -2.40 -0.25 0.06
CA PRO A 126 -3.44 -1.22 0.43
C PRO A 126 -4.77 -0.58 0.83
N HIS A 127 -4.74 0.69 1.23
CA HIS A 127 -5.92 1.42 1.70
C HIS A 127 -6.63 2.19 0.58
N THR A 128 -6.02 2.33 -0.60
CA THR A 128 -6.68 2.87 -1.81
C THR A 128 -7.82 1.96 -2.25
N GLU A 129 -8.71 2.45 -3.09
CA GLU A 129 -9.85 1.65 -3.57
C GLU A 129 -9.37 0.43 -4.37
N ALA A 130 -8.38 0.60 -5.24
CA ALA A 130 -7.75 -0.50 -5.98
C ALA A 130 -7.13 -1.55 -5.04
N GLY A 131 -6.38 -1.11 -4.01
CA GLY A 131 -5.75 -2.00 -3.04
C GLY A 131 -6.77 -2.79 -2.21
N ARG A 132 -7.85 -2.14 -1.77
CA ARG A 132 -8.95 -2.80 -1.06
C ARG A 132 -9.73 -3.77 -1.96
N CYS A 133 -9.97 -3.39 -3.21
CA CYS A 133 -10.59 -4.28 -4.20
C CYS A 133 -9.73 -5.52 -4.42
N TRP A 134 -8.42 -5.35 -4.61
CA TRP A 134 -7.44 -6.43 -4.76
C TRP A 134 -7.49 -7.41 -3.59
N SER A 135 -7.23 -6.94 -2.38
CA SER A 135 -7.15 -7.80 -1.20
C SER A 135 -8.51 -8.43 -0.85
N GLY A 136 -9.59 -7.65 -0.91
CA GLY A 136 -10.95 -8.13 -0.64
C GLY A 136 -11.42 -9.19 -1.64
N THR A 137 -11.07 -9.04 -2.92
CA THR A 137 -11.39 -10.04 -3.95
C THR A 137 -10.58 -11.32 -3.74
N ALA A 138 -9.27 -11.24 -3.50
CA ALA A 138 -8.44 -12.40 -3.22
C ALA A 138 -8.95 -13.20 -2.02
N GLN A 139 -9.30 -12.52 -0.93
CA GLN A 139 -9.90 -13.15 0.25
C GLN A 139 -11.27 -13.78 -0.04
N ARG A 140 -12.09 -13.16 -0.92
CA ARG A 140 -13.36 -13.74 -1.37
C ARG A 140 -13.13 -15.01 -2.19
N ILE A 141 -12.19 -15.00 -3.13
CA ILE A 141 -11.81 -16.18 -3.92
C ILE A 141 -11.35 -17.31 -2.99
N SER A 142 -10.48 -17.01 -2.03
CA SER A 142 -10.01 -18.00 -1.05
C SER A 142 -11.18 -18.64 -0.29
N ARG A 143 -12.16 -17.85 0.16
CA ARG A 143 -13.37 -18.40 0.82
C ARG A 143 -14.21 -19.27 -0.09
N LEU A 144 -14.41 -18.86 -1.35
CA LEU A 144 -15.16 -19.65 -2.35
C LEU A 144 -14.46 -20.98 -2.69
N LEU A 145 -13.14 -21.02 -2.57
CA LEU A 145 -12.31 -22.19 -2.80
C LEU A 145 -11.90 -22.91 -1.47
N GLU A 146 -12.70 -22.73 -0.42
CA GLU A 146 -12.54 -23.43 0.88
C GLU A 146 -11.14 -23.29 1.49
N GLY A 147 -10.54 -22.09 1.36
CA GLY A 147 -9.21 -21.79 1.88
C GLY A 147 -8.04 -22.23 0.99
N ARG A 148 -8.32 -22.67 -0.24
CA ARG A 148 -7.26 -23.08 -1.18
C ARG A 148 -6.29 -21.93 -1.45
N LYS A 149 -5.00 -22.20 -1.28
CA LYS A 149 -3.93 -21.25 -1.61
C LYS A 149 -3.80 -21.06 -3.13
N PRO A 150 -3.35 -19.89 -3.61
CA PRO A 150 -3.05 -19.72 -5.03
C PRO A 150 -1.88 -20.63 -5.45
N ASN A 151 -2.00 -21.19 -6.65
CA ASN A 151 -0.94 -21.99 -7.28
C ASN A 151 0.22 -21.12 -7.80
N LEU A 152 -0.08 -19.85 -8.12
CA LEU A 152 0.87 -18.84 -8.52
C LEU A 152 0.66 -17.61 -7.66
N ALA A 153 1.76 -17.05 -7.13
CA ALA A 153 1.78 -15.75 -6.49
C ALA A 153 3.02 -14.98 -6.97
N GLN A 154 2.83 -13.77 -7.47
CA GLN A 154 3.89 -12.92 -8.01
C GLN A 154 3.73 -11.48 -7.54
N LEU A 155 4.86 -10.84 -7.26
CA LEU A 155 4.98 -9.40 -7.02
C LEU A 155 6.16 -8.86 -7.81
N THR A 156 5.93 -7.84 -8.62
CA THR A 156 6.99 -7.03 -9.22
C THR A 156 6.90 -5.61 -8.65
N THR A 157 8.01 -5.08 -8.14
CA THR A 157 8.04 -3.76 -7.51
C THR A 157 9.46 -3.18 -7.46
N SER A 158 9.56 -1.90 -7.13
CA SER A 158 10.81 -1.21 -6.86
C SER A 158 11.17 -1.25 -5.36
N ARG A 159 12.42 -0.91 -5.03
CA ARG A 159 12.90 -0.93 -3.64
C ARG A 159 12.15 0.04 -2.73
N GLN A 160 11.87 1.25 -3.23
CA GLN A 160 11.15 2.28 -2.48
C GLN A 160 9.69 1.89 -2.19
N LEU A 161 9.11 1.00 -3.00
CA LEU A 161 7.72 0.55 -2.88
C LEU A 161 7.58 -0.89 -2.37
N LEU A 162 8.70 -1.54 -2.06
CA LEU A 162 8.70 -2.93 -1.57
C LEU A 162 7.83 -3.11 -0.32
N TYR A 163 7.91 -2.18 0.63
CA TYR A 163 7.14 -2.27 1.88
C TYR A 163 5.63 -2.36 1.61
N SER A 164 5.12 -1.42 0.83
CA SER A 164 3.70 -1.39 0.45
C SER A 164 3.30 -2.54 -0.49
N GLY A 165 4.20 -2.98 -1.36
CA GLY A 165 3.99 -4.16 -2.20
C GLY A 165 3.81 -5.44 -1.38
N LEU A 166 4.61 -5.62 -0.32
CA LEU A 166 4.46 -6.73 0.61
C LEU A 166 3.13 -6.66 1.37
N ASP A 167 2.74 -5.48 1.81
CA ASP A 167 1.47 -5.30 2.51
C ASP A 167 0.27 -5.60 1.58
N LEU A 168 0.28 -5.11 0.33
CA LEU A 168 -0.71 -5.50 -0.70
C LEU A 168 -0.79 -7.02 -0.90
N LEU A 169 0.36 -7.67 -0.97
CA LEU A 169 0.45 -9.11 -1.18
C LEU A 169 -0.12 -9.90 0.01
N PHE A 170 0.31 -9.59 1.24
CA PHE A 170 -0.06 -10.36 2.42
C PHE A 170 -1.46 -10.06 2.94
N GLN A 171 -2.01 -8.88 2.68
CA GLN A 171 -3.44 -8.65 2.88
C GLN A 171 -4.30 -9.50 1.92
N ALA A 172 -3.82 -9.81 0.73
CA ALA A 172 -4.51 -10.70 -0.22
C ALA A 172 -4.35 -12.19 0.13
N LEU A 173 -3.15 -12.63 0.51
CA LEU A 173 -2.83 -14.03 0.84
C LEU A 173 -3.30 -14.45 2.23
N GLY A 174 -3.41 -13.51 3.15
CA GLY A 174 -3.69 -13.67 4.58
C GLY A 174 -2.57 -13.12 5.44
N CYS A 175 -2.90 -12.21 6.36
CA CYS A 175 -1.94 -11.46 7.17
C CYS A 175 -1.02 -12.34 8.03
N ASP A 176 -1.53 -13.47 8.54
CA ASP A 176 -0.74 -14.40 9.37
C ASP A 176 0.46 -15.02 8.63
N LEU A 177 0.38 -15.13 7.31
CA LEU A 177 1.45 -15.71 6.49
C LEU A 177 2.71 -14.85 6.46
N ALA A 178 2.61 -13.55 6.67
CA ALA A 178 3.76 -12.64 6.68
C ALA A 178 4.84 -13.02 7.72
N ARG A 179 4.46 -13.77 8.77
CA ARG A 179 5.38 -14.22 9.84
C ARG A 179 6.13 -15.50 9.51
N GLN A 180 5.73 -16.21 8.45
CA GLN A 180 6.19 -17.58 8.13
C GLN A 180 7.03 -17.61 6.87
N VAL A 181 7.54 -16.48 6.42
CA VAL A 181 8.25 -16.34 5.16
C VAL A 181 9.75 -16.51 5.38
N SER A 182 10.38 -17.38 4.59
CA SER A 182 11.81 -17.35 4.38
C SER A 182 12.15 -16.81 2.99
N VAL A 183 13.26 -16.09 2.89
CA VAL A 183 13.66 -15.38 1.68
C VAL A 183 14.89 -16.03 1.08
N SER A 184 14.90 -16.23 -0.23
CA SER A 184 16.09 -16.68 -0.97
C SER A 184 16.22 -15.95 -2.29
N LEU A 185 17.43 -15.52 -2.62
CA LEU A 185 17.77 -15.00 -3.94
C LEU A 185 17.87 -16.15 -4.92
N LEU A 186 17.17 -16.08 -6.04
CA LEU A 186 17.20 -17.10 -7.08
C LEU A 186 18.15 -16.71 -8.21
N ASP A 187 17.97 -15.47 -8.73
CA ASP A 187 18.69 -14.97 -9.91
C ASP A 187 18.57 -13.44 -9.97
N GLY A 188 19.20 -12.82 -10.97
CA GLY A 188 19.08 -11.39 -11.26
C GLY A 188 19.56 -11.07 -12.67
N ASP A 189 18.92 -10.07 -13.25
CA ASP A 189 19.34 -9.41 -14.49
C ASP A 189 19.84 -7.98 -14.18
N ASP A 190 20.04 -7.18 -15.22
CA ASP A 190 20.57 -5.82 -15.07
C ASP A 190 19.66 -4.90 -14.24
N ASP A 191 18.34 -5.14 -14.26
CA ASP A 191 17.36 -4.26 -13.62
C ASP A 191 16.69 -4.88 -12.40
N PHE A 192 16.55 -6.21 -12.35
CA PHE A 192 15.79 -6.89 -11.30
C PHE A 192 16.55 -8.04 -10.64
N HIS A 193 16.39 -8.16 -9.32
CA HIS A 193 16.59 -9.41 -8.61
C HIS A 193 15.31 -10.25 -8.66
N THR A 194 15.47 -11.55 -8.85
CA THR A 194 14.41 -12.53 -8.67
C THR A 194 14.59 -13.24 -7.33
N LEU A 195 13.64 -13.07 -6.41
CA LEU A 195 13.67 -13.70 -5.09
C LEU A 195 12.49 -14.65 -4.94
N SER A 196 12.70 -15.67 -4.13
CA SER A 196 11.65 -16.55 -3.65
C SER A 196 11.27 -16.16 -2.23
N LEU A 197 10.01 -15.88 -1.99
CA LEU A 197 9.43 -15.81 -0.66
C LEU A 197 8.77 -17.17 -0.41
N ASN A 198 9.40 -17.99 0.42
CA ASN A 198 8.94 -19.36 0.68
C ASN A 198 8.01 -19.36 1.88
N LEU A 199 6.79 -19.79 1.67
CA LEU A 199 5.73 -20.01 2.66
C LEU A 199 5.65 -21.52 2.96
N PRO A 200 5.03 -21.98 4.05
CA PRO A 200 4.92 -23.41 4.37
C PRO A 200 4.37 -24.25 3.22
N ASP A 201 3.32 -23.77 2.53
CA ASP A 201 2.59 -24.52 1.50
C ASP A 201 2.59 -23.83 0.12
N SER A 202 3.35 -22.76 -0.06
CA SER A 202 3.35 -22.01 -1.30
C SER A 202 4.62 -21.18 -1.47
N ARG A 203 4.77 -20.60 -2.66
CA ARG A 203 5.91 -19.75 -3.00
C ARG A 203 5.41 -18.49 -3.70
N VAL A 204 6.00 -17.35 -3.36
CA VAL A 204 5.83 -16.10 -4.10
C VAL A 204 7.12 -15.81 -4.88
N LEU A 205 7.00 -15.48 -6.14
CA LEU A 205 8.09 -14.92 -6.93
C LEU A 205 8.06 -13.41 -6.80
N LEU A 206 9.15 -12.84 -6.27
CA LEU A 206 9.35 -11.40 -6.17
C LEU A 206 10.37 -10.96 -7.20
N ARG A 207 9.96 -10.05 -8.11
CA ARG A 207 10.87 -9.29 -8.97
C ARG A 207 11.09 -7.92 -8.33
N LEU A 208 12.31 -7.68 -7.82
CA LEU A 208 12.67 -6.46 -7.11
C LEU A 208 13.67 -5.66 -7.91
N GLN A 209 13.33 -4.41 -8.30
CA GLN A 209 14.26 -3.51 -8.97
C GLN A 209 15.54 -3.33 -8.14
N ARG A 210 16.71 -3.53 -8.76
CA ARG A 210 18.02 -3.55 -8.09
C ARG A 210 18.53 -2.15 -7.76
N TRP A 211 18.22 -1.19 -8.60
CA TRP A 211 18.79 0.15 -8.54
C TRP A 211 17.79 1.19 -8.04
N MET A 212 18.33 2.30 -7.59
CA MET A 212 17.59 3.52 -7.23
C MET A 212 18.25 4.72 -7.92
N ALA A 213 17.47 5.76 -8.24
CA ALA A 213 18.01 6.99 -8.77
C ALA A 213 18.86 7.69 -7.72
N ALA A 214 20.08 8.10 -8.10
CA ALA A 214 21.03 8.70 -7.16
C ALA A 214 20.59 10.10 -6.71
N ASP A 215 19.93 10.85 -7.59
CA ASP A 215 19.46 12.22 -7.38
C ASP A 215 18.02 12.28 -6.84
N ASP A 216 17.20 11.26 -7.10
CA ASP A 216 15.84 11.16 -6.56
C ASP A 216 15.44 9.70 -6.24
N PRO A 217 15.79 9.22 -5.03
CA PRO A 217 15.52 7.83 -4.64
C PRO A 217 14.03 7.48 -4.51
N ASP A 218 13.13 8.46 -4.50
CA ASP A 218 11.69 8.23 -4.39
C ASP A 218 11.00 8.03 -5.77
N LEU A 219 11.69 8.37 -6.84
CA LEU A 219 11.20 8.27 -8.22
C LEU A 219 11.89 7.17 -9.03
N HIS A 220 11.59 7.10 -10.32
CA HIS A 220 12.21 6.20 -11.30
C HIS A 220 11.98 4.71 -11.00
N SER A 221 10.78 4.36 -10.54
CA SER A 221 10.34 2.97 -10.49
C SER A 221 9.98 2.50 -11.89
N LEU A 222 10.63 1.44 -12.38
CA LEU A 222 10.23 0.77 -13.63
C LEU A 222 8.85 0.15 -13.49
N VAL A 223 8.58 -0.46 -12.34
CA VAL A 223 7.27 -0.96 -11.94
C VAL A 223 7.03 -0.54 -10.49
N MET A 224 5.94 0.18 -10.23
CA MET A 224 5.56 0.54 -8.87
C MET A 224 5.04 -0.69 -8.12
N HIS A 225 3.90 -1.22 -8.54
CA HIS A 225 3.32 -2.47 -8.05
C HIS A 225 2.64 -3.20 -9.20
N GLN A 226 2.96 -4.48 -9.34
CA GLN A 226 2.26 -5.42 -10.21
C GLN A 226 2.14 -6.74 -9.47
N LEU A 227 0.91 -7.23 -9.27
CA LEU A 227 0.63 -8.43 -8.51
C LEU A 227 -0.27 -9.38 -9.30
N ASN A 228 0.03 -10.69 -9.19
CA ASN A 228 -0.78 -11.75 -9.76
C ASN A 228 -0.95 -12.89 -8.76
N LEU A 229 -2.18 -13.36 -8.61
CA LEU A 229 -2.53 -14.58 -7.88
C LEU A 229 -3.37 -15.47 -8.77
N ALA A 230 -2.99 -16.75 -8.93
CA ALA A 230 -3.74 -17.67 -9.77
C ALA A 230 -4.14 -18.93 -9.01
N TRP A 231 -5.34 -19.39 -9.28
CA TRP A 231 -5.95 -20.64 -8.81
C TRP A 231 -6.41 -21.47 -10.01
N PRO A 232 -6.81 -22.73 -9.83
CA PRO A 232 -7.35 -23.52 -10.93
C PRO A 232 -8.58 -22.87 -11.61
N SER A 233 -9.33 -22.02 -10.91
CA SER A 233 -10.51 -21.32 -11.40
C SER A 233 -10.22 -20.04 -12.19
N GLY A 234 -8.97 -19.57 -12.23
CA GLY A 234 -8.59 -18.34 -12.90
C GLY A 234 -7.52 -17.56 -12.15
N TYR A 235 -7.24 -16.34 -12.59
CA TYR A 235 -6.27 -15.48 -11.92
C TYR A 235 -6.79 -14.07 -11.68
N LEU A 236 -6.33 -13.50 -10.59
CA LEU A 236 -6.56 -12.12 -10.18
C LEU A 236 -5.29 -11.32 -10.44
N SER A 237 -5.38 -10.16 -11.09
CA SER A 237 -4.27 -9.24 -11.28
C SER A 237 -4.59 -7.86 -10.72
N LEU A 238 -3.56 -7.21 -10.16
CA LEU A 238 -3.45 -5.78 -9.97
C LEU A 238 -2.32 -5.32 -10.91
N ASP A 239 -2.70 -4.73 -12.04
CA ASP A 239 -1.74 -4.48 -13.13
C ASP A 239 -0.88 -3.24 -12.89
N ALA A 240 -1.39 -2.28 -12.11
CA ALA A 240 -0.67 -1.10 -11.65
C ALA A 240 -1.18 -0.65 -10.28
N THR A 241 -0.44 0.22 -9.62
CA THR A 241 -0.67 0.68 -8.23
C THR A 241 -2.09 1.17 -7.95
N TYR A 242 -2.69 1.88 -8.89
CA TYR A 242 -4.06 2.41 -8.79
C TYR A 242 -5.04 1.70 -9.74
N GLY A 243 -4.83 0.40 -9.94
CA GLY A 243 -5.65 -0.42 -10.84
C GLY A 243 -5.10 -0.47 -12.28
N PRO A 244 -5.75 -1.21 -13.17
CA PRO A 244 -6.98 -1.95 -12.91
C PRO A 244 -6.75 -3.19 -12.02
N VAL A 245 -7.85 -3.66 -11.40
CA VAL A 245 -7.95 -5.00 -10.80
C VAL A 245 -8.81 -5.84 -11.71
N ASN A 246 -8.27 -6.95 -12.21
CA ASN A 246 -8.96 -7.81 -13.16
C ASN A 246 -9.04 -9.25 -12.64
N TRP A 247 -10.19 -9.89 -12.87
CA TRP A 247 -10.34 -11.33 -12.75
C TRP A 247 -10.43 -11.95 -14.14
N THR A 248 -9.59 -12.95 -14.40
CA THR A 248 -9.61 -13.72 -15.65
C THR A 248 -9.97 -15.16 -15.29
N PRO A 249 -11.19 -15.63 -15.65
CA PRO A 249 -11.59 -17.01 -15.41
C PRO A 249 -10.70 -17.99 -16.17
N ALA A 250 -10.47 -19.18 -15.59
CA ALA A 250 -9.82 -20.25 -16.30
C ALA A 250 -10.74 -20.75 -17.43
N LEU A 251 -10.15 -21.03 -18.57
CA LEU A 251 -10.86 -21.78 -19.60
C LEU A 251 -11.00 -23.22 -19.11
N HIS A 252 -12.24 -23.66 -18.92
CA HIS A 252 -12.56 -25.03 -18.60
C HIS A 252 -13.46 -25.57 -19.71
N ALA A 253 -12.95 -26.48 -20.53
CA ALA A 253 -13.74 -27.26 -21.48
C ALA A 253 -14.00 -28.63 -20.85
N GLU A 254 -15.25 -29.04 -20.76
CA GLU A 254 -15.58 -30.43 -20.52
C GLU A 254 -14.98 -31.28 -21.65
N ALA A 255 -14.60 -32.51 -21.33
CA ALA A 255 -13.78 -33.35 -22.19
C ALA A 255 -14.24 -33.31 -23.68
N HIS A 256 -13.29 -33.15 -24.56
CA HIS A 256 -13.47 -33.19 -26.01
C HIS A 256 -13.88 -34.60 -26.55
N ASP A 257 -14.39 -35.45 -25.68
CA ASP A 257 -14.63 -36.88 -25.97
C ASP A 257 -15.89 -37.13 -26.83
N ASP A 258 -16.64 -36.10 -27.16
CA ASP A 258 -17.74 -36.27 -28.10
C ASP A 258 -17.35 -35.69 -29.47
N ASP A 259 -16.88 -36.56 -30.36
CA ASP A 259 -16.58 -36.25 -31.77
C ASP A 259 -17.75 -35.58 -32.54
N ARG A 260 -18.93 -35.47 -31.91
CA ARG A 260 -20.15 -34.89 -32.47
C ARG A 260 -20.37 -33.41 -32.15
N GLN A 261 -19.64 -32.86 -31.17
CA GLN A 261 -19.79 -31.45 -30.77
C GLN A 261 -18.53 -30.64 -31.10
N THR A 262 -18.72 -29.58 -31.88
CA THR A 262 -17.70 -28.57 -32.08
C THR A 262 -17.87 -27.46 -31.04
N LEU A 263 -16.83 -26.70 -30.78
CA LEU A 263 -16.88 -25.51 -29.88
C LEU A 263 -18.05 -24.57 -30.27
N TYR A 264 -18.37 -24.45 -31.53
CA TYR A 264 -19.42 -23.56 -32.06
C TYR A 264 -20.85 -24.09 -31.89
N THR A 265 -21.02 -25.37 -31.68
CA THR A 265 -22.33 -26.01 -31.49
C THR A 265 -22.62 -26.38 -30.04
N SER A 266 -21.63 -26.24 -29.16
CA SER A 266 -21.78 -26.46 -27.73
C SER A 266 -22.55 -25.31 -27.06
N ASN A 267 -23.54 -25.66 -26.24
CA ASN A 267 -24.26 -24.73 -25.36
C ASN A 267 -23.67 -24.73 -23.95
N ALA A 268 -22.44 -25.18 -23.79
CA ALA A 268 -21.78 -25.24 -22.48
C ALA A 268 -21.66 -23.85 -21.82
N ASP A 269 -22.00 -23.76 -20.55
CA ASP A 269 -22.07 -22.49 -19.80
C ASP A 269 -20.73 -21.72 -19.81
N TYR A 270 -19.60 -22.44 -19.84
CA TYR A 270 -18.28 -21.79 -19.84
C TYR A 270 -18.02 -20.90 -21.07
N LEU A 271 -18.67 -21.20 -22.21
CA LEU A 271 -18.56 -20.35 -23.41
C LEU A 271 -19.27 -19.00 -23.26
N GLN A 272 -20.12 -18.86 -22.26
CA GLN A 272 -20.81 -17.61 -21.93
C GLN A 272 -20.06 -16.77 -20.91
N HIS A 273 -19.02 -17.31 -20.30
CA HIS A 273 -18.23 -16.55 -19.35
C HIS A 273 -17.40 -15.47 -20.07
N ALA A 274 -17.29 -14.28 -19.44
CA ALA A 274 -16.39 -13.26 -19.93
C ALA A 274 -14.95 -13.75 -19.86
N THR A 275 -14.15 -13.44 -20.88
CA THR A 275 -12.71 -13.81 -20.92
C THR A 275 -11.88 -13.04 -19.91
N ALA A 276 -12.33 -11.85 -19.50
CA ALA A 276 -11.77 -11.05 -18.42
C ALA A 276 -12.86 -10.16 -17.83
N MET A 277 -12.80 -9.93 -16.53
CA MET A 277 -13.73 -9.09 -15.79
C MET A 277 -12.98 -7.98 -15.04
N PRO A 278 -13.09 -6.71 -15.46
CA PRO A 278 -12.57 -5.60 -14.67
C PRO A 278 -13.41 -5.45 -13.41
N LEU A 279 -12.76 -5.56 -12.24
CA LEU A 279 -13.39 -5.43 -10.93
C LEU A 279 -13.20 -4.02 -10.36
N HIS A 280 -12.13 -3.37 -10.76
CA HIS A 280 -11.84 -1.97 -10.47
C HIS A 280 -11.09 -1.36 -11.65
N PRO A 281 -11.49 -0.17 -12.15
CA PRO A 281 -10.79 0.50 -13.25
C PRO A 281 -9.45 1.05 -12.80
N ALA A 282 -8.57 1.38 -13.74
CA ALA A 282 -7.41 2.21 -13.44
C ALA A 282 -7.82 3.65 -13.14
N ALA A 283 -7.03 4.36 -12.32
CA ALA A 283 -7.13 5.80 -12.21
C ALA A 283 -6.95 6.45 -13.60
N SER A 284 -7.78 7.44 -13.92
CA SER A 284 -7.83 8.04 -15.26
C SER A 284 -6.51 8.73 -15.66
N HIS A 285 -5.81 9.30 -14.67
CA HIS A 285 -4.50 9.97 -14.84
C HIS A 285 -3.83 10.17 -13.47
N TRP A 286 -2.53 10.49 -13.47
CA TRP A 286 -1.75 10.69 -12.24
C TRP A 286 -2.33 11.77 -11.32
N ARG A 287 -2.94 12.80 -11.87
CA ARG A 287 -3.62 13.82 -11.05
C ARG A 287 -4.75 13.21 -10.23
N SER A 288 -5.63 12.39 -10.83
CA SER A 288 -6.70 11.72 -10.08
C SER A 288 -6.15 10.75 -9.03
N ALA A 289 -5.05 10.05 -9.33
CA ALA A 289 -4.38 9.19 -8.37
C ALA A 289 -3.90 9.96 -7.13
N HIS A 290 -3.35 11.18 -7.31
CA HIS A 290 -2.82 11.99 -6.21
C HIS A 290 -3.87 12.89 -5.53
N GLU A 291 -4.88 13.35 -6.26
CA GLU A 291 -5.89 14.26 -5.71
C GLU A 291 -7.14 13.55 -5.18
N ILE A 292 -7.41 12.31 -5.63
CA ILE A 292 -8.62 11.56 -5.30
C ILE A 292 -8.32 10.20 -4.68
N GLU A 293 -7.65 9.28 -5.43
CA GLU A 293 -7.52 7.88 -5.04
C GLU A 293 -6.66 7.69 -3.78
N GLY A 294 -5.49 8.33 -3.76
CA GLY A 294 -4.59 8.29 -2.61
C GLY A 294 -5.21 8.94 -1.37
N PRO A 295 -5.72 10.19 -1.46
CA PRO A 295 -6.43 10.83 -0.36
C PRO A 295 -7.63 10.05 0.16
N ALA A 296 -8.41 9.41 -0.71
CA ALA A 296 -9.52 8.53 -0.30
C ALA A 296 -9.01 7.33 0.54
N GLY A 297 -7.84 6.76 0.19
CA GLY A 297 -7.19 5.72 0.99
C GLY A 297 -6.79 6.20 2.38
N VAL A 298 -6.23 7.41 2.49
CA VAL A 298 -5.90 8.05 3.78
C VAL A 298 -7.17 8.28 4.60
N GLY A 299 -8.23 8.83 3.97
CA GLY A 299 -9.52 9.04 4.61
C GLY A 299 -10.10 7.73 5.16
N TRP A 300 -10.04 6.64 4.37
CA TRP A 300 -10.45 5.32 4.83
C TRP A 300 -9.66 4.87 6.07
N LEU A 301 -8.34 5.00 6.08
CA LEU A 301 -7.51 4.62 7.23
C LEU A 301 -7.84 5.44 8.48
N LEU A 302 -8.05 6.74 8.34
CA LEU A 302 -8.48 7.62 9.43
C LEU A 302 -9.83 7.17 10.01
N GLN A 303 -10.78 6.75 9.17
CA GLN A 303 -12.06 6.19 9.61
C GLN A 303 -11.89 4.82 10.30
N GLN A 304 -10.92 3.98 9.88
CA GLN A 304 -10.59 2.75 10.62
C GLN A 304 -10.03 3.06 12.01
N LEU A 305 -9.12 4.03 12.13
CA LEU A 305 -8.62 4.45 13.45
C LEU A 305 -9.76 4.98 14.32
N LEU A 306 -10.63 5.85 13.78
CA LEU A 306 -11.79 6.34 14.51
C LEU A 306 -12.70 5.20 15.01
N ALA A 307 -12.93 4.18 14.16
CA ALA A 307 -13.72 3.01 14.55
C ALA A 307 -13.08 2.24 15.71
N VAL A 308 -11.75 2.08 15.70
CA VAL A 308 -11.00 1.44 16.83
C VAL A 308 -11.15 2.27 18.11
N LEU A 309 -11.05 3.59 18.02
CA LEU A 309 -11.25 4.50 19.17
C LEU A 309 -12.68 4.49 19.71
N GLN A 310 -13.63 4.03 18.90
CA GLN A 310 -15.03 3.78 19.28
C GLN A 310 -15.28 2.36 19.81
N GLY A 311 -14.23 1.54 19.96
CA GLY A 311 -14.30 0.18 20.50
C GLY A 311 -14.54 -0.92 19.46
N ARG A 312 -14.45 -0.63 18.16
CA ARG A 312 -14.48 -1.67 17.13
C ARG A 312 -13.13 -2.40 17.05
N PRO A 313 -13.10 -3.69 16.68
CA PRO A 313 -11.85 -4.40 16.50
C PRO A 313 -11.03 -3.78 15.36
N ARG A 314 -9.71 -3.82 15.51
CA ARG A 314 -8.78 -3.38 14.47
C ARG A 314 -8.78 -4.40 13.32
N ALA A 315 -8.81 -3.94 12.08
CA ALA A 315 -8.70 -4.79 10.89
C ALA A 315 -7.37 -5.57 10.88
N ASP A 316 -7.35 -6.77 10.29
CA ASP A 316 -6.18 -7.66 10.28
C ASP A 316 -4.92 -7.00 9.73
N GLY A 317 -5.01 -6.28 8.61
CA GLY A 317 -3.91 -5.52 8.02
C GLY A 317 -3.41 -4.33 8.85
N LEU A 318 -4.11 -3.96 9.91
CA LEU A 318 -3.73 -2.90 10.84
C LEU A 318 -3.27 -3.43 12.20
N GLN A 319 -3.26 -4.75 12.42
CA GLN A 319 -2.79 -5.35 13.68
C GLN A 319 -1.30 -5.09 13.87
N ALA A 320 -0.91 -4.79 15.11
CA ALA A 320 0.44 -4.38 15.45
C ALA A 320 1.50 -5.45 15.10
N ASP A 321 1.18 -6.69 15.35
CA ASP A 321 2.05 -7.83 15.08
C ASP A 321 2.18 -8.15 13.58
N TYR A 322 1.11 -7.94 12.81
CA TYR A 322 1.16 -8.03 11.35
C TYR A 322 2.06 -6.94 10.75
N GLN A 323 1.88 -5.67 11.15
CA GLN A 323 2.71 -4.56 10.68
C GLN A 323 4.19 -4.77 11.00
N LEU A 324 4.48 -5.31 12.18
CA LEU A 324 5.84 -5.70 12.55
C LEU A 324 6.37 -6.84 11.68
N ALA A 325 5.54 -7.83 11.34
CA ALA A 325 5.93 -8.94 10.47
C ALA A 325 6.27 -8.45 9.05
N VAL A 326 5.46 -7.56 8.48
CA VAL A 326 5.74 -6.93 7.17
C VAL A 326 7.06 -6.15 7.20
N ALA A 327 7.30 -5.36 8.26
CA ALA A 327 8.54 -4.60 8.41
C ALA A 327 9.78 -5.49 8.51
N ARG A 328 9.70 -6.59 9.25
CA ARG A 328 10.79 -7.59 9.34
C ARG A 328 11.06 -8.26 8.01
N LEU A 329 10.01 -8.72 7.34
CA LEU A 329 10.12 -9.33 6.02
C LEU A 329 10.72 -8.36 4.99
N TRP A 330 10.28 -7.09 4.98
CA TRP A 330 10.88 -6.04 4.17
C TRP A 330 12.40 -5.93 4.41
N GLN A 331 12.84 -5.95 5.65
CA GLN A 331 14.24 -5.89 6.03
C GLN A 331 15.02 -7.14 5.57
N ASP A 332 14.43 -8.34 5.75
CA ASP A 332 15.04 -9.60 5.35
C ASP A 332 15.21 -9.69 3.82
N ILE A 333 14.24 -9.20 3.06
CA ILE A 333 14.34 -9.11 1.60
C ILE A 333 15.46 -8.15 1.19
N LEU A 334 15.52 -6.96 1.78
CA LEU A 334 16.58 -5.99 1.46
C LEU A 334 17.98 -6.51 1.84
N ARG A 335 18.08 -7.25 2.95
CA ARG A 335 19.34 -7.90 3.34
C ARG A 335 19.73 -8.99 2.35
N CYS A 336 18.78 -9.82 1.91
CA CYS A 336 19.01 -10.88 0.92
C CYS A 336 19.40 -10.33 -0.46
N ALA A 337 18.73 -9.25 -0.89
CA ALA A 337 18.99 -8.59 -2.18
C ALA A 337 20.28 -7.72 -2.18
N GLY A 338 20.85 -7.42 -1.01
CA GLY A 338 22.00 -6.53 -0.87
C GLY A 338 21.66 -5.03 -1.09
N PRO A 339 22.67 -4.16 -1.09
CA PRO A 339 22.47 -2.71 -1.25
C PRO A 339 21.91 -2.37 -2.64
N ALA A 340 21.21 -1.23 -2.73
CA ALA A 340 20.76 -0.71 -4.02
C ALA A 340 21.94 -0.22 -4.85
N GLU A 341 21.95 -0.55 -6.11
CA GLU A 341 22.82 0.09 -7.08
C GLU A 341 22.35 1.53 -7.30
N GLN A 342 23.27 2.49 -7.30
CA GLN A 342 22.95 3.89 -7.58
C GLN A 342 23.14 4.14 -9.07
N ARG A 343 22.08 4.61 -9.73
CA ARG A 343 22.13 4.98 -11.17
C ARG A 343 21.66 6.40 -11.36
N MET A 344 22.24 7.09 -12.32
CA MET A 344 21.67 8.34 -12.83
C MET A 344 20.49 7.97 -13.74
N ALA A 345 19.29 8.39 -13.37
CA ALA A 345 18.11 8.15 -14.17
C ALA A 345 17.82 9.35 -15.08
N SER A 346 17.59 9.09 -16.35
CA SER A 346 17.08 10.10 -17.28
C SER A 346 15.55 10.15 -17.21
N ALA A 347 14.97 11.32 -17.53
CA ALA A 347 13.53 11.43 -17.69
C ALA A 347 13.04 10.41 -18.74
N PRO A 348 12.02 9.60 -18.44
CA PRO A 348 11.49 8.64 -19.40
C PRO A 348 10.85 9.35 -20.59
N LEU A 349 10.97 8.76 -21.78
CA LEU A 349 10.19 9.19 -22.92
C LEU A 349 8.71 8.92 -22.64
N PHE A 350 7.90 9.97 -22.70
CA PHE A 350 6.45 9.80 -22.60
C PHE A 350 5.90 9.20 -23.90
N ILE A 351 5.18 8.08 -23.78
CA ILE A 351 4.51 7.42 -24.90
C ILE A 351 2.99 7.61 -24.71
N ASP A 352 2.38 8.33 -25.64
CA ASP A 352 0.93 8.55 -25.64
C ASP A 352 0.18 7.29 -26.10
N ALA A 353 -1.02 7.05 -25.55
CA ALA A 353 -1.89 5.96 -25.95
C ALA A 353 -2.26 6.01 -27.44
N ALA A 354 -2.32 7.20 -28.05
CA ALA A 354 -2.54 7.37 -29.48
C ALA A 354 -1.39 6.79 -30.32
N GLN A 355 -0.14 6.91 -29.84
CA GLN A 355 1.03 6.33 -30.51
C GLN A 355 1.04 4.79 -30.45
N LEU A 356 0.43 4.22 -29.39
CA LEU A 356 0.29 2.75 -29.24
C LEU A 356 -0.86 2.17 -30.05
N ARG A 357 -1.82 3.01 -30.45
CA ARG A 357 -2.96 2.62 -31.30
C ARG A 357 -2.71 2.92 -32.79
N ALA A 358 -1.42 3.05 -33.17
CA ALA A 358 -1.07 3.32 -34.55
C ALA A 358 -1.79 2.33 -35.50
N GLU A 359 -2.38 2.89 -36.52
CA GLU A 359 -3.19 2.23 -37.52
C GLU A 359 -2.45 1.02 -38.13
N GLY A 360 -3.09 -0.16 -38.00
CA GLY A 360 -2.73 -1.34 -38.79
C GLY A 360 -3.35 -1.24 -40.19
#